data_1713fe1d4d38c45f79e4cd7611464338
#
_entry.id   1713fe1d4d38c45f79e4cd7611464338
#
_cell.length_a   1.000
_cell.length_b   1.000
_cell.length_c   1.000
_cell.angle_alpha   90.00
_cell.angle_beta   90.00
_cell.angle_gamma   90.00
#
_symmetry.space_group_name_H-M   'P 1'
#
loop_
_entity.id
_entity.type
_entity.pdbx_description
1 polymer ?
#
loop_
_entity_poly.entity_id
_entity_poly.type
_entity_poly.pdbx_seq_one_letter_code
_entity_poly.pdbx_strand_id
1 'polypeptide(L)'
;MKFEAEINLNYRQLLALYQVSERLFRRWQMLLFRVVCLAVGVLRVWKTWGDIQADGLSFTRFSYLLIGALFLAAALIPNIISAGCARMRVMYSGKLRFDEQGFYEVMGGKTIRHEYEKVFALVHFRGYDFIFLDRLASLIVQLDQVPGQDPKALRSFLEKKCGKTYYDI
;
A
#
# COMPACT_ATOMS: atom_id res chain seq x y z
N MET A 1 -20.14 -22.71 4.96
CA MET A 1 -18.73 -22.83 5.39
C MET A 1 -18.36 -21.53 6.10
N LYS A 2 -17.73 -21.58 7.28
CA LYS A 2 -17.33 -20.37 7.99
C LYS A 2 -15.81 -20.35 8.06
N PHE A 3 -15.21 -19.25 7.64
CA PHE A 3 -13.78 -19.03 7.76
C PHE A 3 -13.54 -17.85 8.71
N GLU A 4 -12.48 -17.93 9.50
CA GLU A 4 -12.06 -16.86 10.39
C GLU A 4 -10.57 -16.58 10.17
N ALA A 5 -10.21 -15.35 9.93
CA ALA A 5 -8.84 -14.92 9.74
C ALA A 5 -8.51 -13.77 10.70
N GLU A 6 -7.32 -13.79 11.29
CA GLU A 6 -6.84 -12.69 12.09
C GLU A 6 -6.23 -11.60 11.20
N ILE A 7 -6.56 -10.35 11.51
CA ILE A 7 -5.92 -9.19 10.92
C ILE A 7 -4.91 -8.66 11.96
N ASN A 8 -3.65 -8.70 11.61
CA ASN A 8 -2.61 -8.06 12.41
C ASN A 8 -1.78 -7.18 11.49
N LEU A 9 -2.20 -5.92 11.34
CA LEU A 9 -1.56 -4.99 10.42
C LEU A 9 -0.21 -4.54 10.97
N ASN A 10 0.83 -5.07 10.37
CA ASN A 10 2.20 -4.66 10.62
C ASN A 10 2.75 -3.81 9.46
N TYR A 11 3.94 -3.22 9.68
CA TYR A 11 4.61 -2.39 8.69
C TYR A 11 4.79 -3.09 7.32
N ARG A 12 5.15 -4.39 7.31
CA ARG A 12 5.39 -5.15 6.07
C ARG A 12 4.12 -5.30 5.25
N GLN A 13 3.00 -5.58 5.90
CA GLN A 13 1.69 -5.72 5.28
C GLN A 13 1.21 -4.39 4.71
N LEU A 14 1.36 -3.30 5.47
CA LEU A 14 1.03 -1.96 5.00
C LEU A 14 1.90 -1.54 3.81
N LEU A 15 3.19 -1.83 3.85
CA LEU A 15 4.08 -1.58 2.72
C LEU A 15 3.65 -2.36 1.47
N ALA A 16 3.32 -3.65 1.63
CA ALA A 16 2.81 -4.48 0.53
C ALA A 16 1.51 -3.91 -0.03
N LEU A 17 0.57 -3.47 0.83
CA LEU A 17 -0.67 -2.83 0.41
C LEU A 17 -0.43 -1.58 -0.44
N TYR A 18 0.47 -0.69 0.00
CA TYR A 18 0.80 0.52 -0.76
C TYR A 18 1.42 0.19 -2.12
N GLN A 19 2.31 -0.82 -2.16
CA GLN A 19 2.92 -1.28 -3.41
C GLN A 19 1.89 -1.84 -4.39
N VAL A 20 0.94 -2.64 -3.91
CA VAL A 20 -0.16 -3.18 -4.71
C VAL A 20 -1.06 -2.05 -5.23
N SER A 21 -1.46 -1.14 -4.35
CA SER A 21 -2.29 0.01 -4.72
C SER A 21 -1.61 0.91 -5.76
N GLU A 22 -0.30 1.14 -5.61
CA GLU A 22 0.49 1.91 -6.57
C GLU A 22 0.49 1.23 -7.96
N ARG A 23 0.73 -0.10 -8.00
CA ARG A 23 0.82 -0.85 -9.25
C ARG A 23 -0.53 -0.94 -9.99
N LEU A 24 -1.62 -1.18 -9.26
CA LEU A 24 -2.93 -1.42 -9.84
C LEU A 24 -3.69 -0.13 -10.18
N PHE A 25 -3.67 0.85 -9.26
CA PHE A 25 -4.61 1.97 -9.37
C PHE A 25 -3.94 3.32 -9.61
N ARG A 26 -2.64 3.45 -9.27
CA ARG A 26 -1.96 4.74 -9.29
C ARG A 26 -0.70 4.78 -10.14
N ARG A 27 -0.50 3.79 -11.01
CA ARG A 27 0.72 3.65 -11.81
C ARG A 27 1.08 4.94 -12.57
N TRP A 28 0.13 5.54 -13.28
CA TRP A 28 0.35 6.77 -14.04
C TRP A 28 0.56 8.00 -13.14
N GLN A 29 -0.20 8.10 -12.06
CA GLN A 29 -0.04 9.20 -11.10
C GLN A 29 1.34 9.16 -10.44
N MET A 30 1.80 7.97 -10.06
CA MET A 30 3.12 7.80 -9.46
C MET A 30 4.25 8.02 -10.46
N LEU A 31 4.06 7.62 -11.73
CA LEU A 31 5.01 7.94 -12.79
C LEU A 31 5.13 9.46 -12.98
N LEU A 32 4.01 10.14 -13.14
CA LEU A 32 3.98 11.61 -13.27
C LEU A 32 4.63 12.28 -12.06
N PHE A 33 4.29 11.85 -10.86
CA PHE A 33 4.88 12.38 -9.63
C PHE A 33 6.40 12.21 -9.62
N ARG A 34 6.93 11.04 -10.00
CA ARG A 34 8.38 10.78 -10.08
C ARG A 34 9.06 11.67 -11.11
N VAL A 35 8.45 11.86 -12.27
CA VAL A 35 8.98 12.77 -13.32
C VAL A 35 9.05 14.21 -12.79
N VAL A 36 8.00 14.68 -12.13
CA VAL A 36 7.98 16.03 -11.54
C VAL A 36 9.04 16.16 -10.44
N CYS A 37 9.15 15.18 -9.54
CA CYS A 37 10.17 15.18 -8.50
C CYS A 37 11.59 15.17 -9.09
N LEU A 38 11.82 14.39 -10.15
CA LEU A 38 13.11 14.36 -10.84
C LEU A 38 13.45 15.74 -11.43
N ALA A 39 12.52 16.34 -12.17
CA ALA A 39 12.73 17.64 -12.79
C ALA A 39 13.02 18.74 -11.74
N VAL A 40 12.19 18.80 -10.69
CA VAL A 40 12.38 19.78 -9.60
C VAL A 40 13.70 19.54 -8.86
N GLY A 41 14.03 18.28 -8.56
CA GLY A 41 15.27 17.90 -7.88
C GLY A 41 16.52 18.31 -8.67
N VAL A 42 16.55 17.98 -9.97
CA VAL A 42 17.66 18.35 -10.86
C VAL A 42 17.82 19.86 -10.97
N LEU A 43 16.71 20.59 -11.25
CA LEU A 43 16.75 22.04 -11.37
C LEU A 43 17.22 22.72 -10.08
N ARG A 44 16.76 22.24 -8.92
CA ARG A 44 17.19 22.78 -7.62
C ARG A 44 18.65 22.56 -7.36
N VAL A 45 19.13 21.32 -7.54
CA VAL A 45 20.55 20.99 -7.34
C VAL A 45 21.44 21.80 -8.29
N TRP A 46 21.09 21.85 -9.58
CA TRP A 46 21.81 22.61 -10.58
C TRP A 46 21.93 24.10 -10.22
N LYS A 47 20.78 24.75 -9.96
CA LYS A 47 20.77 26.19 -9.62
C LYS A 47 21.60 26.47 -8.36
N THR A 48 21.35 25.70 -7.30
CA THR A 48 22.04 25.89 -6.02
C THR A 48 23.54 25.63 -6.13
N TRP A 49 23.96 24.69 -6.98
CA TRP A 49 25.37 24.43 -7.25
C TRP A 49 26.05 25.62 -7.91
N GLY A 50 25.41 26.24 -8.92
CA GLY A 50 25.89 27.49 -9.53
C GLY A 50 26.02 28.62 -8.52
N ASP A 51 25.01 28.80 -7.66
CA ASP A 51 25.03 29.83 -6.60
C ASP A 51 26.16 29.60 -5.56
N ILE A 52 26.48 28.33 -5.27
CA ILE A 52 27.60 27.98 -4.36
C ILE A 52 28.95 28.29 -5.00
N GLN A 53 29.11 28.01 -6.30
CA GLN A 53 30.35 28.34 -7.01
C GLN A 53 30.59 29.84 -7.10
N ALA A 54 29.55 30.64 -7.23
CA ALA A 54 29.66 32.09 -7.34
C ALA A 54 29.93 32.78 -5.98
N ASP A 55 29.20 32.42 -4.94
CA ASP A 55 29.13 33.15 -3.67
C ASP A 55 29.52 32.32 -2.43
N GLY A 56 29.91 31.05 -2.63
CA GLY A 56 30.28 30.15 -1.55
C GLY A 56 29.07 29.45 -0.86
N LEU A 57 29.37 28.57 0.06
CA LEU A 57 28.39 27.79 0.79
C LEU A 57 27.79 28.60 1.94
N SER A 58 26.44 28.69 1.98
CA SER A 58 25.68 29.25 3.10
C SER A 58 24.70 28.23 3.64
N PHE A 59 24.20 28.43 4.84
CA PHE A 59 23.17 27.54 5.46
C PHE A 59 21.92 27.44 4.57
N THR A 60 21.48 28.53 3.97
CA THR A 60 20.32 28.56 3.05
C THR A 60 20.57 27.72 1.81
N ARG A 61 21.76 27.84 1.19
CA ARG A 61 22.14 27.05 0.02
C ARG A 61 22.27 25.56 0.34
N PHE A 62 22.85 25.22 1.50
CA PHE A 62 22.87 23.85 1.98
C PHE A 62 21.47 23.27 2.13
N SER A 63 20.54 24.01 2.73
CA SER A 63 19.14 23.59 2.87
C SER A 63 18.47 23.35 1.51
N TYR A 64 18.75 24.17 0.50
CA TYR A 64 18.23 23.97 -0.86
C TYR A 64 18.82 22.73 -1.55
N LEU A 65 20.10 22.43 -1.34
CA LEU A 65 20.69 21.18 -1.82
C LEU A 65 20.01 19.96 -1.17
N LEU A 66 19.80 20.03 0.14
CA LEU A 66 19.13 18.95 0.86
C LEU A 66 17.70 18.72 0.33
N ILE A 67 16.93 19.80 0.10
CA ILE A 67 15.60 19.70 -0.50
C ILE A 67 15.68 19.09 -1.91
N GLY A 68 16.61 19.53 -2.75
CA GLY A 68 16.82 18.95 -4.08
C GLY A 68 17.15 17.45 -4.01
N ALA A 69 18.04 17.05 -3.08
CA ALA A 69 18.40 15.66 -2.85
C ALA A 69 17.20 14.81 -2.39
N LEU A 70 16.31 15.35 -1.54
CA LEU A 70 15.08 14.68 -1.12
C LEU A 70 14.12 14.45 -2.29
N PHE A 71 13.96 15.42 -3.20
CA PHE A 71 13.18 15.24 -4.42
C PHE A 71 13.77 14.17 -5.33
N LEU A 72 15.10 14.15 -5.51
CA LEU A 72 15.78 13.11 -6.28
C LEU A 72 15.61 11.73 -5.63
N ALA A 73 15.73 11.63 -4.32
CA ALA A 73 15.48 10.39 -3.59
C ALA A 73 14.03 9.89 -3.78
N ALA A 74 13.04 10.79 -3.70
CA ALA A 74 11.64 10.45 -3.94
C ALA A 74 11.38 9.97 -5.38
N ALA A 75 12.12 10.49 -6.36
CA ALA A 75 12.02 10.08 -7.76
C ALA A 75 12.70 8.74 -8.05
N LEU A 76 13.92 8.53 -7.51
CA LEU A 76 14.81 7.45 -7.90
C LEU A 76 14.70 6.20 -7.01
N ILE A 77 14.40 6.38 -5.71
CA ILE A 77 14.30 5.25 -4.79
C ILE A 77 12.91 4.63 -4.88
N PRO A 78 12.82 3.36 -5.36
CA PRO A 78 11.54 2.69 -5.41
C PRO A 78 10.94 2.54 -4.01
N ASN A 79 9.62 2.71 -3.93
CA ASN A 79 8.84 2.51 -2.69
C ASN A 79 9.16 3.42 -1.49
N ILE A 80 10.00 4.47 -1.65
CA ILE A 80 10.30 5.38 -0.54
C ILE A 80 9.04 6.05 0.01
N ILE A 81 8.13 6.43 -0.89
CA ILE A 81 6.85 7.07 -0.53
C ILE A 81 5.95 6.06 0.17
N SER A 82 5.82 4.85 -0.40
CA SER A 82 5.05 3.75 0.19
C SER A 82 5.56 3.38 1.58
N ALA A 83 6.89 3.37 1.76
CA ALA A 83 7.51 3.12 3.06
C ALA A 83 7.21 4.22 4.08
N GLY A 84 7.28 5.49 3.65
CA GLY A 84 6.92 6.64 4.49
C GLY A 84 5.45 6.60 4.93
N CYS A 85 4.55 6.37 3.99
CA CYS A 85 3.12 6.24 4.28
C CYS A 85 2.80 5.06 5.21
N ALA A 86 3.46 3.92 5.03
CA ALA A 86 3.27 2.76 5.89
C ALA A 86 3.72 3.01 7.34
N ARG A 87 4.78 3.79 7.54
CA ARG A 87 5.26 4.17 8.88
C ARG A 87 4.34 5.12 9.62
N MET A 88 3.62 5.98 8.90
CA MET A 88 2.72 6.97 9.51
C MET A 88 1.38 6.37 9.93
N ARG A 89 1.00 5.18 9.43
CA ARG A 89 -0.25 4.55 9.81
C ARG A 89 -0.14 3.80 11.13
N VAL A 90 -1.17 3.97 11.95
CA VAL A 90 -1.32 3.23 13.19
C VAL A 90 -1.60 1.77 12.86
N MET A 91 -0.86 0.86 13.50
CA MET A 91 -1.09 -0.57 13.41
C MET A 91 -2.37 -0.92 14.17
N TYR A 92 -3.19 -1.78 13.60
CA TYR A 92 -4.37 -2.29 14.28
C TYR A 92 -4.50 -3.80 14.13
N SER A 93 -5.20 -4.41 15.07
CA SER A 93 -5.53 -5.83 15.05
C SER A 93 -7.03 -6.03 15.08
N GLY A 94 -7.51 -7.06 14.41
CA GLY A 94 -8.92 -7.41 14.33
C GLY A 94 -9.10 -8.83 13.83
N LYS A 95 -10.35 -9.18 13.52
CA LYS A 95 -10.71 -10.48 12.95
C LYS A 95 -11.61 -10.29 11.74
N LEU A 96 -11.41 -11.11 10.72
CA LEU A 96 -12.31 -11.26 9.60
C LEU A 96 -13.04 -12.60 9.72
N ARG A 97 -14.35 -12.54 9.61
CA ARG A 97 -15.21 -13.73 9.56
C ARG A 97 -15.93 -13.77 8.23
N PHE A 98 -15.81 -14.88 7.54
CA PHE A 98 -16.45 -15.13 6.25
C PHE A 98 -17.57 -16.13 6.42
N ASP A 99 -18.77 -15.81 5.95
CA ASP A 99 -19.91 -16.72 5.92
C ASP A 99 -20.58 -16.76 4.53
N GLU A 100 -21.74 -17.41 4.42
CA GLU A 100 -22.46 -17.56 3.16
C GLU A 100 -23.05 -16.23 2.64
N GLN A 101 -23.30 -15.27 3.52
CA GLN A 101 -24.02 -14.02 3.20
C GLN A 101 -23.15 -12.78 3.10
N GLY A 102 -21.90 -12.87 3.58
CA GLY A 102 -20.97 -11.74 3.58
C GLY A 102 -19.74 -12.01 4.43
N PHE A 103 -18.93 -11.00 4.64
CA PHE A 103 -17.83 -11.08 5.57
C PHE A 103 -17.86 -9.89 6.55
N TYR A 104 -17.33 -10.15 7.72
CA TYR A 104 -17.45 -9.26 8.86
C TYR A 104 -16.06 -8.91 9.37
N GLU A 105 -15.80 -7.62 9.45
CA GLU A 105 -14.61 -7.06 10.07
C GLU A 105 -14.93 -6.74 11.54
N VAL A 106 -14.22 -7.37 12.46
CA VAL A 106 -14.41 -7.16 13.90
C VAL A 106 -13.20 -6.44 14.46
N MET A 107 -13.38 -5.17 14.83
CA MET A 107 -12.33 -4.31 15.37
C MET A 107 -12.82 -3.51 16.58
N GLY A 108 -12.06 -3.50 17.68
CA GLY A 108 -12.36 -2.66 18.84
C GLY A 108 -13.79 -2.80 19.38
N GLY A 109 -14.39 -4.00 19.29
CA GLY A 109 -15.76 -4.26 19.67
C GLY A 109 -16.83 -3.82 18.66
N LYS A 110 -16.43 -3.25 17.53
CA LYS A 110 -17.33 -2.92 16.42
C LYS A 110 -17.25 -4.01 15.35
N THR A 111 -18.42 -4.35 14.79
CA THR A 111 -18.53 -5.29 13.68
C THR A 111 -19.06 -4.55 12.46
N ILE A 112 -18.29 -4.58 11.37
CA ILE A 112 -18.66 -3.99 10.09
C ILE A 112 -18.94 -5.15 9.13
N ARG A 113 -20.12 -5.15 8.52
CA ARG A 113 -20.50 -6.14 7.51
C ARG A 113 -20.15 -5.62 6.13
N HIS A 114 -19.52 -6.50 5.33
CA HIS A 114 -19.22 -6.27 3.92
C HIS A 114 -19.93 -7.33 3.06
N GLU A 115 -20.40 -6.92 1.90
CA GLU A 115 -21.04 -7.79 0.92
C GLU A 115 -20.04 -8.23 -0.13
N TYR A 116 -20.07 -9.50 -0.54
CA TYR A 116 -19.16 -10.04 -1.56
C TYR A 116 -19.27 -9.33 -2.90
N GLU A 117 -20.48 -8.90 -3.27
CA GLU A 117 -20.75 -8.20 -4.53
C GLU A 117 -20.05 -6.82 -4.61
N LYS A 118 -19.79 -6.21 -3.44
CA LYS A 118 -19.11 -4.91 -3.33
C LYS A 118 -17.58 -5.03 -3.36
N VAL A 119 -17.04 -6.23 -3.38
CA VAL A 119 -15.59 -6.42 -3.50
C VAL A 119 -15.14 -5.93 -4.87
N PHE A 120 -14.23 -4.97 -4.88
CA PHE A 120 -13.72 -4.37 -6.11
C PHE A 120 -12.70 -5.27 -6.81
N ALA A 121 -11.74 -5.82 -6.07
CA ALA A 121 -10.71 -6.73 -6.58
C ALA A 121 -10.16 -7.65 -5.49
N LEU A 122 -9.71 -8.84 -5.90
CA LEU A 122 -8.95 -9.79 -5.08
C LEU A 122 -7.53 -9.84 -5.63
N VAL A 123 -6.53 -9.66 -4.77
CA VAL A 123 -5.13 -9.59 -5.20
C VAL A 123 -4.25 -10.41 -4.28
N HIS A 124 -3.37 -11.22 -4.86
CA HIS A 124 -2.31 -11.91 -4.12
C HIS A 124 -0.97 -11.25 -4.41
N PHE A 125 -0.24 -10.91 -3.35
CA PHE A 125 1.08 -10.32 -3.46
C PHE A 125 1.95 -10.60 -2.24
N ARG A 126 3.13 -11.20 -2.44
CA ARG A 126 4.14 -11.48 -1.40
C ARG A 126 3.60 -12.27 -0.21
N GLY A 127 2.73 -13.26 -0.44
CA GLY A 127 2.14 -14.09 0.61
C GLY A 127 0.98 -13.44 1.37
N TYR A 128 0.50 -12.28 0.92
CA TYR A 128 -0.68 -11.63 1.46
C TYR A 128 -1.81 -11.62 0.45
N ASP A 129 -3.02 -11.79 0.92
CA ASP A 129 -4.22 -11.60 0.11
C ASP A 129 -4.91 -10.29 0.49
N PHE A 130 -5.21 -9.50 -0.53
CA PHE A 130 -5.84 -8.20 -0.41
C PHE A 130 -7.25 -8.26 -0.97
N ILE A 131 -8.22 -7.91 -0.16
CA ILE A 131 -9.63 -7.75 -0.56
C ILE A 131 -9.88 -6.27 -0.69
N PHE A 132 -9.89 -5.75 -1.92
CA PHE A 132 -10.18 -4.35 -2.17
C PHE A 132 -11.69 -4.13 -2.20
N LEU A 133 -12.18 -3.24 -1.34
CA LEU A 133 -13.57 -2.78 -1.33
C LEU A 133 -13.77 -1.64 -2.33
N ASP A 134 -12.75 -0.79 -2.44
CA ASP A 134 -12.62 0.23 -3.46
C ASP A 134 -11.13 0.49 -3.77
N ARG A 135 -10.81 1.56 -4.50
CA ARG A 135 -9.41 1.92 -4.83
C ARG A 135 -8.58 2.39 -3.64
N LEU A 136 -9.21 2.72 -2.52
CA LEU A 136 -8.59 3.31 -1.33
C LEU A 136 -8.75 2.43 -0.10
N ALA A 137 -9.80 1.61 -0.05
CA ALA A 137 -10.13 0.76 1.08
C ALA A 137 -9.85 -0.71 0.73
N SER A 138 -9.05 -1.36 1.56
CA SER A 138 -8.72 -2.78 1.41
C SER A 138 -8.52 -3.43 2.76
N LEU A 139 -8.85 -4.71 2.80
CA LEU A 139 -8.57 -5.60 3.91
C LEU A 139 -7.42 -6.52 3.53
N ILE A 140 -6.54 -6.77 4.47
CA ILE A 140 -5.37 -7.64 4.27
C ILE A 140 -5.62 -8.92 5.04
N VAL A 141 -5.50 -10.04 4.36
CA VAL A 141 -5.64 -11.38 4.96
C VAL A 141 -4.34 -12.14 4.77
N GLN A 142 -3.79 -12.66 5.86
CA GLN A 142 -2.67 -13.57 5.81
C GLN A 142 -3.18 -14.99 5.94
N LEU A 143 -3.44 -15.62 4.80
CA LEU A 143 -4.09 -16.93 4.75
C LEU A 143 -3.24 -18.05 5.35
N ASP A 144 -1.92 -17.94 5.28
CA ASP A 144 -1.00 -18.95 5.83
C ASP A 144 -1.06 -19.03 7.36
N GLN A 145 -1.68 -18.04 8.01
CA GLN A 145 -1.84 -17.98 9.48
C GLN A 145 -3.26 -18.31 9.94
N VAL A 146 -4.12 -18.83 9.07
CA VAL A 146 -5.47 -19.24 9.47
C VAL A 146 -5.39 -20.67 10.04
N PRO A 147 -5.51 -20.85 11.36
CA PRO A 147 -5.33 -22.16 11.99
C PRO A 147 -6.36 -23.16 11.46
N GLY A 148 -5.88 -24.30 10.97
CA GLY A 148 -6.73 -25.44 10.59
C GLY A 148 -7.51 -25.29 9.29
N GLN A 149 -7.21 -24.28 8.45
CA GLN A 149 -7.91 -24.06 7.19
C GLN A 149 -6.94 -24.06 6.00
N ASP A 150 -7.37 -24.62 4.87
CA ASP A 150 -6.60 -24.59 3.62
C ASP A 150 -6.68 -23.21 2.98
N PRO A 151 -5.55 -22.50 2.78
CA PRO A 151 -5.51 -21.20 2.11
C PRO A 151 -6.15 -21.22 0.71
N LYS A 152 -5.99 -22.34 -0.01
CA LYS A 152 -6.57 -22.50 -1.36
C LYS A 152 -8.09 -22.60 -1.29
N ALA A 153 -8.63 -23.26 -0.27
CA ALA A 153 -10.07 -23.38 -0.09
C ALA A 153 -10.72 -22.02 0.16
N LEU A 154 -10.08 -21.14 0.98
CA LEU A 154 -10.59 -19.80 1.22
C LEU A 154 -10.50 -18.91 -0.04
N ARG A 155 -9.41 -18.99 -0.81
CA ARG A 155 -9.30 -18.26 -2.09
C ARG A 155 -10.40 -18.68 -3.06
N SER A 156 -10.57 -19.97 -3.29
CA SER A 156 -11.63 -20.48 -4.17
C SER A 156 -13.02 -20.11 -3.70
N PHE A 157 -13.25 -20.08 -2.38
CA PHE A 157 -14.50 -19.60 -1.79
C PHE A 157 -14.72 -18.12 -2.10
N LEU A 158 -13.72 -17.26 -1.90
CA LEU A 158 -13.79 -15.83 -2.18
C LEU A 158 -14.01 -15.53 -3.67
N GLU A 159 -13.27 -16.22 -4.55
CA GLU A 159 -13.45 -16.07 -6.01
C GLU A 159 -14.89 -16.39 -6.41
N LYS A 160 -15.43 -17.51 -5.91
CA LYS A 160 -16.79 -17.94 -6.21
C LYS A 160 -17.84 -16.95 -5.67
N LYS A 161 -17.65 -16.45 -4.44
CA LYS A 161 -18.61 -15.53 -3.80
C LYS A 161 -18.55 -14.12 -4.37
N CYS A 162 -17.36 -13.60 -4.68
CA CYS A 162 -17.18 -12.29 -5.27
C CYS A 162 -17.41 -12.26 -6.79
N GLY A 163 -17.43 -13.43 -7.46
CA GLY A 163 -17.47 -13.53 -8.92
C GLY A 163 -16.22 -12.93 -9.60
N LYS A 164 -15.06 -12.98 -8.92
CA LYS A 164 -13.80 -12.38 -9.37
C LYS A 164 -12.66 -13.36 -9.15
N THR A 165 -11.70 -13.34 -10.06
CA THR A 165 -10.45 -14.10 -9.94
C THR A 165 -9.40 -13.31 -9.18
N TYR A 166 -8.49 -14.00 -8.50
CA TYR A 166 -7.32 -13.37 -7.91
C TYR A 166 -6.34 -12.89 -8.98
N TYR A 167 -5.83 -11.69 -8.79
CA TYR A 167 -4.68 -11.17 -9.55
C TYR A 167 -3.40 -11.46 -8.77
N ASP A 168 -2.49 -12.23 -9.36
CA ASP A 168 -1.14 -12.43 -8.87
C ASP A 168 -0.21 -11.35 -9.44
N ILE A 169 0.53 -10.62 -8.57
CA ILE A 169 1.39 -9.49 -8.96
C ILE A 169 2.83 -9.71 -8.50
#